data_08c04a376b5170bd3b27b1a026c6a883
#
_entry.id   08c04a376b5170bd3b27b1a026c6a883
#
_cell.length_a   1.000
_cell.length_b   1.000
_cell.length_c   1.000
_cell.angle_alpha   90.00
_cell.angle_beta   90.00
_cell.angle_gamma   90.00
#
_symmetry.space_group_name_H-M   'P 1'
#
loop_
_entity.id
_entity.type
_entity.pdbx_description
1 polymer ?
#
loop_
_entity_poly.entity_id
_entity_poly.type
_entity_poly.pdbx_seq_one_letter_code
_entity_poly.pdbx_strand_id
1 'polypeptide(L)'
;MTDPNVLVFVDFPSSDVNEARAFYAEVFNWEVEDRIADTFARIVPGGHFKNEDGTPSEIGNLHMGISSAANMRPHKDPGPTEPTHLNPGGRAMRAWILVSEDDSFERILETAVRLGGTELWREHFWTEFGGCNASFIDPWGNQIMLWQHLPDTETDDDTHEVVGEVNLPPGWTIE
;
A
#
# COMPACT_ATOMS: atom_id res chain seq x y z
N MET A 1 -2.67 -28.56 16.65
CA MET A 1 -3.13 -27.26 16.16
C MET A 1 -3.07 -27.33 14.64
N THR A 2 -4.10 -26.94 13.94
CA THR A 2 -4.04 -26.80 12.49
C THR A 2 -3.40 -25.45 12.19
N ASP A 3 -2.47 -25.42 11.24
CA ASP A 3 -1.84 -24.18 10.82
C ASP A 3 -2.89 -23.20 10.27
N PRO A 4 -2.79 -21.90 10.55
CA PRO A 4 -3.73 -20.90 10.03
C PRO A 4 -3.60 -20.76 8.52
N ASN A 5 -4.70 -20.38 7.86
CA ASN A 5 -4.65 -19.95 6.46
C ASN A 5 -3.90 -18.62 6.37
N VAL A 6 -3.08 -18.44 5.34
CA VAL A 6 -2.24 -17.24 5.15
C VAL A 6 -2.61 -16.47 3.89
N LEU A 7 -2.45 -15.15 3.94
CA LEU A 7 -2.59 -14.29 2.77
C LEU A 7 -1.36 -14.45 1.88
N VAL A 8 -1.56 -14.79 0.61
CA VAL A 8 -0.46 -15.08 -0.33
C VAL A 8 -0.36 -14.10 -1.50
N PHE A 9 -1.42 -13.33 -1.74
CA PHE A 9 -1.46 -12.44 -2.90
C PHE A 9 -2.35 -11.22 -2.67
N VAL A 10 -1.94 -10.06 -3.20
CA VAL A 10 -2.72 -8.82 -3.26
C VAL A 10 -2.72 -8.29 -4.69
N ASP A 11 -3.90 -8.00 -5.23
CA ASP A 11 -4.09 -7.40 -6.55
C ASP A 11 -4.42 -5.92 -6.46
N PHE A 12 -3.88 -5.16 -7.41
CA PHE A 12 -4.25 -3.79 -7.71
C PHE A 12 -4.98 -3.74 -9.07
N PRO A 13 -6.31 -3.76 -9.08
CA PRO A 13 -7.08 -3.67 -10.32
C PRO A 13 -6.82 -2.35 -11.06
N SER A 14 -6.65 -2.43 -12.36
CA SER A 14 -6.48 -1.27 -13.24
C SER A 14 -7.22 -1.44 -14.56
N SER A 15 -7.72 -0.36 -15.10
CA SER A 15 -8.25 -0.34 -16.47
C SER A 15 -7.15 -0.38 -17.53
N ASP A 16 -5.92 0.02 -17.19
CA ASP A 16 -4.73 -0.06 -18.04
C ASP A 16 -3.52 -0.54 -17.23
N VAL A 17 -3.11 -1.79 -17.46
CA VAL A 17 -2.01 -2.44 -16.73
C VAL A 17 -0.66 -1.75 -17.03
N ASN A 18 -0.46 -1.24 -18.25
CA ASN A 18 0.81 -0.60 -18.61
C ASN A 18 0.97 0.77 -17.97
N GLU A 19 -0.11 1.57 -17.94
CA GLU A 19 -0.11 2.85 -17.21
C GLU A 19 0.06 2.62 -15.70
N ALA A 20 -0.62 1.63 -15.13
CA ALA A 20 -0.51 1.30 -13.71
C ALA A 20 0.90 0.84 -13.33
N ARG A 21 1.58 0.07 -14.19
CA ARG A 21 2.99 -0.30 -14.01
C ARG A 21 3.88 0.92 -13.89
N ALA A 22 3.77 1.85 -14.85
CA ALA A 22 4.56 3.08 -14.85
C ALA A 22 4.28 3.91 -13.60
N PHE A 23 3.01 4.02 -13.21
CA PHE A 23 2.58 4.71 -12.00
C PHE A 23 3.25 4.13 -10.74
N TYR A 24 3.05 2.85 -10.45
CA TYR A 24 3.58 2.23 -9.23
C TYR A 24 5.11 2.14 -9.21
N ALA A 25 5.75 1.94 -10.37
CA ALA A 25 7.19 1.98 -10.49
C ALA A 25 7.74 3.36 -10.10
N GLU A 26 7.11 4.45 -10.54
CA GLU A 26 7.56 5.81 -10.24
C GLU A 26 7.19 6.26 -8.81
N VAL A 27 5.97 5.94 -8.34
CA VAL A 27 5.50 6.34 -7.00
C VAL A 27 6.29 5.66 -5.89
N PHE A 28 6.54 4.36 -6.01
CA PHE A 28 7.17 3.56 -4.96
C PHE A 28 8.58 3.07 -5.26
N ASN A 29 9.15 3.43 -6.40
CA ASN A 29 10.41 2.88 -6.91
C ASN A 29 10.38 1.34 -7.03
N TRP A 30 9.22 0.76 -7.26
CA TRP A 30 9.08 -0.68 -7.39
C TRP A 30 9.53 -1.19 -8.75
N GLU A 31 10.19 -2.34 -8.74
CA GLU A 31 10.36 -3.13 -9.95
C GLU A 31 9.05 -3.83 -10.29
N VAL A 32 8.60 -3.69 -11.55
CA VAL A 32 7.36 -4.30 -12.01
C VAL A 32 7.66 -5.13 -13.27
N GLU A 33 7.43 -6.43 -13.18
CA GLU A 33 7.70 -7.39 -14.24
C GLU A 33 6.45 -7.66 -15.08
N ASP A 34 6.59 -7.64 -16.40
CA ASP A 34 5.57 -8.15 -17.30
C ASP A 34 5.42 -9.65 -17.16
N ARG A 35 4.20 -10.12 -17.01
CA ARG A 35 3.89 -11.56 -16.98
C ARG A 35 2.97 -11.97 -18.12
N ILE A 36 1.87 -11.25 -18.29
CA ILE A 36 0.91 -11.47 -19.38
C ILE A 36 0.58 -10.11 -19.96
N ALA A 37 0.96 -9.86 -21.19
CA ALA A 37 0.78 -8.56 -21.84
C ALA A 37 -0.67 -8.04 -21.67
N ASP A 38 -0.79 -6.77 -21.28
CA ASP A 38 -2.05 -6.04 -21.08
C ASP A 38 -3.05 -6.68 -20.08
N THR A 39 -2.62 -7.73 -19.37
CA THR A 39 -3.51 -8.47 -18.45
C THR A 39 -2.99 -8.51 -17.03
N PHE A 40 -1.71 -8.78 -16.85
CA PHE A 40 -1.11 -8.96 -15.53
C PHE A 40 0.37 -8.57 -15.50
N ALA A 41 0.74 -7.80 -14.48
CA ALA A 41 2.11 -7.49 -14.14
C ALA A 41 2.39 -7.85 -12.67
N ARG A 42 3.55 -8.42 -12.38
CA ARG A 42 3.98 -8.75 -11.02
C ARG A 42 4.76 -7.59 -10.45
N ILE A 43 4.41 -7.17 -9.24
CA ILE A 43 5.19 -6.21 -8.46
C ILE A 43 6.27 -6.97 -7.69
N VAL A 44 7.50 -6.50 -7.80
CA VAL A 44 8.65 -7.03 -7.04
C VAL A 44 9.06 -5.97 -6.02
N PRO A 45 8.63 -6.07 -4.74
CA PRO A 45 9.04 -5.11 -3.73
C PRO A 45 10.53 -5.26 -3.42
N GLY A 46 11.25 -4.15 -3.37
CA GLY A 46 12.71 -4.15 -3.19
C GLY A 46 13.21 -4.78 -1.88
N GLY A 47 12.46 -4.69 -0.81
CA GLY A 47 12.86 -5.16 0.50
C GLY A 47 12.71 -6.67 0.74
N HIS A 48 12.00 -7.37 -0.11
CA HIS A 48 11.79 -8.82 -0.06
C HIS A 48 11.30 -9.37 1.27
N PHE A 49 10.43 -8.68 1.97
CA PHE A 49 9.86 -9.20 3.22
C PHE A 49 10.95 -9.80 4.14
N LYS A 50 11.96 -9.02 4.45
CA LYS A 50 12.99 -9.37 5.42
C LYS A 50 12.68 -8.70 6.75
N ASN A 51 13.03 -9.38 7.83
CA ASN A 51 13.10 -8.79 9.15
C ASN A 51 14.26 -7.77 9.20
N GLU A 52 14.29 -6.90 10.20
CA GLU A 52 15.35 -5.89 10.40
C GLU A 52 16.76 -6.48 10.44
N ASP A 53 16.91 -7.73 10.93
CA ASP A 53 18.18 -8.47 10.95
C ASP A 53 18.58 -9.11 9.60
N GLY A 54 17.78 -8.88 8.55
CA GLY A 54 17.99 -9.42 7.22
C GLY A 54 17.55 -10.87 7.01
N THR A 55 16.98 -11.51 8.04
CA THR A 55 16.40 -12.85 7.90
C THR A 55 15.09 -12.81 7.11
N PRO A 56 14.67 -13.91 6.45
CA PRO A 56 13.37 -13.97 5.79
C PRO A 56 12.24 -13.69 6.78
N SER A 57 11.33 -12.78 6.42
CA SER A 57 10.13 -12.51 7.20
C SER A 57 9.16 -13.70 7.13
N GLU A 58 8.34 -13.87 8.16
CA GLU A 58 7.23 -14.82 8.15
C GLU A 58 6.20 -14.54 7.05
N ILE A 59 6.13 -13.30 6.58
CA ILE A 59 5.28 -12.87 5.46
C ILE A 59 5.97 -13.09 4.09
N GLY A 60 7.12 -13.75 4.05
CA GLY A 60 8.00 -13.87 2.88
C GLY A 60 7.38 -14.42 1.58
N ASN A 61 6.15 -14.91 1.64
CA ASN A 61 5.41 -15.46 0.50
C ASN A 61 4.25 -14.58 0.02
N LEU A 62 4.09 -13.36 0.54
CA LEU A 62 3.10 -12.43 0.02
C LEU A 62 3.56 -11.90 -1.34
N HIS A 63 2.78 -12.14 -2.37
CA HIS A 63 3.00 -11.62 -3.71
C HIS A 63 2.06 -10.46 -4.00
N MET A 64 2.47 -9.56 -4.88
CA MET A 64 1.63 -8.46 -5.35
C MET A 64 1.62 -8.40 -6.88
N GLY A 65 0.53 -7.91 -7.44
CA GLY A 65 0.40 -7.73 -8.87
C GLY A 65 -0.55 -6.60 -9.25
N ILE A 66 -0.49 -6.24 -10.52
CA ILE A 66 -1.41 -5.32 -11.16
C ILE A 66 -2.19 -6.15 -12.17
N SER A 67 -3.51 -6.17 -12.05
CA SER A 67 -4.40 -6.97 -12.90
C SER A 67 -5.29 -6.08 -13.74
N SER A 68 -5.50 -6.46 -15.00
CA SER A 68 -6.51 -5.84 -15.85
C SER A 68 -7.90 -6.09 -15.29
N ALA A 69 -8.63 -5.03 -14.94
CA ALA A 69 -9.99 -5.13 -14.43
C ALA A 69 -10.94 -5.82 -15.44
N ALA A 70 -10.66 -5.69 -16.73
CA ALA A 70 -11.43 -6.34 -17.80
C ALA A 70 -11.15 -7.85 -17.94
N ASN A 71 -9.94 -8.30 -17.50
CA ASN A 71 -9.46 -9.67 -17.72
C ASN A 71 -9.08 -10.38 -16.40
N MET A 72 -9.47 -9.84 -15.26
CA MET A 72 -9.13 -10.40 -13.96
C MET A 72 -9.61 -11.85 -13.84
N ARG A 73 -8.70 -12.75 -13.50
CA ARG A 73 -8.99 -14.17 -13.34
C ARG A 73 -8.57 -14.68 -11.97
N PRO A 74 -9.29 -15.64 -11.38
CA PRO A 74 -10.52 -16.27 -11.89
C PRO A 74 -11.74 -15.36 -11.69
N HIS A 75 -12.49 -15.08 -12.75
CA HIS A 75 -13.73 -14.34 -12.67
C HIS A 75 -14.89 -15.18 -13.24
N LYS A 76 -16.01 -15.15 -12.54
CA LYS A 76 -17.18 -15.96 -12.88
C LYS A 76 -17.94 -15.42 -14.10
N ASP A 77 -17.93 -14.11 -14.27
CA ASP A 77 -18.55 -13.42 -15.39
C ASP A 77 -17.48 -12.58 -16.10
N PRO A 78 -16.97 -13.04 -17.26
CA PRO A 78 -16.02 -12.28 -18.05
C PRO A 78 -16.73 -11.09 -18.71
N GLY A 79 -16.68 -9.95 -18.06
CA GLY A 79 -17.15 -8.67 -18.59
C GLY A 79 -16.26 -7.55 -18.09
N PRO A 80 -16.19 -6.39 -18.77
CA PRO A 80 -15.48 -5.24 -18.26
C PRO A 80 -16.14 -4.79 -16.95
N THR A 81 -15.50 -5.09 -15.86
CA THR A 81 -15.79 -4.44 -14.58
C THR A 81 -14.94 -3.18 -14.54
N GLU A 82 -15.58 -2.05 -14.64
CA GLU A 82 -14.95 -0.80 -14.25
C GLU A 82 -14.49 -0.97 -12.81
N PRO A 83 -13.25 -0.57 -12.41
CA PRO A 83 -12.83 -0.51 -11.03
C PRO A 83 -13.57 0.63 -10.34
N THR A 84 -14.86 0.53 -10.30
CA THR A 84 -15.72 1.59 -9.83
C THR A 84 -16.21 1.24 -8.46
N HIS A 85 -15.87 2.10 -7.53
CA HIS A 85 -16.71 2.40 -6.38
C HIS A 85 -17.47 1.17 -5.86
N LEU A 86 -16.72 0.09 -5.61
CA LEU A 86 -17.25 -1.14 -5.04
C LEU A 86 -18.07 -0.85 -3.77
N ASN A 87 -18.00 0.39 -3.31
CA ASN A 87 -18.74 0.81 -2.15
C ASN A 87 -18.96 2.33 -2.15
N PRO A 88 -20.01 2.88 -2.80
CA PRO A 88 -20.35 4.28 -2.67
C PRO A 88 -20.62 4.62 -1.20
N GLY A 89 -19.70 5.29 -0.55
CA GLY A 89 -19.75 5.59 0.87
C GLY A 89 -19.29 4.44 1.78
N GLY A 90 -18.76 3.34 1.25
CA GLY A 90 -18.18 2.26 2.01
C GLY A 90 -16.66 2.32 2.11
N ARG A 91 -16.12 1.48 2.98
CA ARG A 91 -14.68 1.34 3.18
C ARG A 91 -14.18 0.16 2.35
N ALA A 92 -13.48 0.45 1.25
CA ALA A 92 -12.79 -0.57 0.47
C ALA A 92 -11.60 -1.16 1.26
N MET A 93 -11.11 -2.33 0.84
CA MET A 93 -9.83 -2.84 1.29
C MET A 93 -8.72 -1.86 0.91
N ARG A 94 -7.76 -1.65 1.81
CA ARG A 94 -6.65 -0.73 1.63
C ARG A 94 -5.34 -1.50 1.62
N ALA A 95 -4.42 -1.13 0.74
CA ALA A 95 -3.05 -1.60 0.81
C ALA A 95 -2.25 -0.65 1.71
N TRP A 96 -1.50 -1.20 2.66
CA TRP A 96 -0.59 -0.45 3.53
C TRP A 96 0.83 -0.67 3.07
N ILE A 97 1.53 0.42 2.82
CA ILE A 97 2.91 0.44 2.32
C ILE A 97 3.80 1.02 3.42
N LEU A 98 4.74 0.23 3.91
CA LEU A 98 5.81 0.74 4.76
C LEU A 98 6.75 1.60 3.90
N VAL A 99 6.84 2.87 4.22
CA VAL A 99 7.73 3.80 3.52
C VAL A 99 9.14 3.62 4.05
N SER A 100 10.09 3.48 3.13
CA SER A 100 11.52 3.35 3.45
C SER A 100 12.03 4.60 4.18
N GLU A 101 13.05 4.44 5.02
CA GLU A 101 13.75 5.54 5.68
C GLU A 101 14.42 6.50 4.67
N ASP A 102 14.76 6.01 3.48
CA ASP A 102 15.33 6.79 2.40
C ASP A 102 14.28 7.54 1.54
N ASP A 103 12.99 7.42 1.88
CA ASP A 103 11.88 8.03 1.14
C ASP A 103 10.97 8.86 2.07
N SER A 104 9.98 9.58 1.51
CA SER A 104 9.10 10.44 2.28
C SER A 104 7.67 10.42 1.75
N PHE A 105 6.70 10.66 2.65
CA PHE A 105 5.30 10.85 2.28
C PHE A 105 5.14 11.99 1.27
N GLU A 106 5.86 13.09 1.45
CA GLU A 106 5.80 14.25 0.56
C GLU A 106 6.15 13.86 -0.88
N ARG A 107 7.32 13.23 -1.09
CA ARG A 107 7.74 12.80 -2.43
C ARG A 107 6.74 11.84 -3.07
N ILE A 108 6.26 10.85 -2.30
CA ILE A 108 5.32 9.84 -2.79
C ILE A 108 3.99 10.48 -3.18
N LEU A 109 3.42 11.34 -2.31
CA LEU A 109 2.14 12.00 -2.55
C LEU A 109 2.22 12.97 -3.72
N GLU A 110 3.27 13.79 -3.81
CA GLU A 110 3.47 14.70 -4.94
C GLU A 110 3.60 13.93 -6.26
N THR A 111 4.32 12.83 -6.25
CA THR A 111 4.45 11.96 -7.43
C THR A 111 3.11 11.34 -7.80
N ALA A 112 2.37 10.79 -6.83
CA ALA A 112 1.07 10.19 -7.07
C ALA A 112 0.07 11.20 -7.66
N VAL A 113 0.01 12.40 -7.09
CA VAL A 113 -0.87 13.48 -7.58
C VAL A 113 -0.48 13.93 -8.98
N ARG A 114 0.80 14.11 -9.26
CA ARG A 114 1.30 14.46 -10.60
C ARG A 114 0.93 13.42 -11.66
N LEU A 115 0.84 12.15 -11.26
CA LEU A 115 0.47 11.03 -12.13
C LEU A 115 -1.04 10.72 -12.12
N GLY A 116 -1.87 11.63 -11.59
CA GLY A 116 -3.32 11.53 -11.65
C GLY A 116 -3.99 10.89 -10.44
N GLY A 117 -3.26 10.58 -9.39
CA GLY A 117 -3.82 10.17 -8.11
C GLY A 117 -4.45 11.33 -7.33
N THR A 118 -5.16 11.03 -6.28
CA THR A 118 -5.81 12.02 -5.40
C THR A 118 -5.33 11.82 -3.97
N GLU A 119 -4.64 12.83 -3.42
CA GLU A 119 -4.26 12.85 -2.02
C GLU A 119 -5.51 12.96 -1.13
N LEU A 120 -5.58 12.16 -0.08
CA LEU A 120 -6.63 12.19 0.93
C LEU A 120 -6.19 12.93 2.19
N TRP A 121 -5.01 12.58 2.71
CA TRP A 121 -4.33 13.26 3.82
C TRP A 121 -2.84 12.91 3.82
N ARG A 122 -2.02 13.74 4.48
CA ARG A 122 -0.56 13.53 4.54
C ARG A 122 0.05 13.51 5.93
N GLU A 123 -0.59 14.09 6.91
CA GLU A 123 -0.03 14.39 8.22
C GLU A 123 -0.94 13.87 9.31
N HIS A 124 -0.92 12.54 9.50
CA HIS A 124 -1.74 11.89 10.49
C HIS A 124 -0.89 10.93 11.33
N PHE A 125 -1.09 10.96 12.64
CA PHE A 125 -0.43 10.07 13.58
C PHE A 125 -1.46 9.15 14.22
N TRP A 126 -1.14 7.86 14.22
CA TRP A 126 -2.00 6.84 14.84
C TRP A 126 -1.35 6.31 16.10
N THR A 127 -1.93 6.60 17.27
CA THR A 127 -1.39 6.25 18.58
C THR A 127 -1.38 4.75 18.83
N GLU A 128 -2.36 4.01 18.28
CA GLU A 128 -2.48 2.56 18.48
C GLU A 128 -1.27 1.79 17.95
N PHE A 129 -0.61 2.30 16.92
CA PHE A 129 0.55 1.63 16.29
C PHE A 129 1.83 2.47 16.30
N GLY A 130 1.84 3.60 16.95
CA GLY A 130 3.03 4.44 17.09
C GLY A 130 3.61 4.96 15.78
N GLY A 131 2.77 5.23 14.79
CA GLY A 131 3.27 5.60 13.48
C GLY A 131 2.53 6.69 12.74
N CYS A 132 3.28 7.33 11.85
CA CYS A 132 2.76 8.33 10.93
C CYS A 132 2.09 7.67 9.74
N ASN A 133 1.02 8.28 9.24
CA ASN A 133 0.38 7.80 8.05
C ASN A 133 -0.09 8.92 7.13
N ALA A 134 -0.17 8.58 5.85
CA ALA A 134 -0.74 9.39 4.80
C ALA A 134 -1.57 8.48 3.87
N SER A 135 -2.39 9.05 3.03
CA SER A 135 -3.20 8.26 2.11
C SER A 135 -3.49 8.98 0.80
N PHE A 136 -3.57 8.20 -0.25
CA PHE A 136 -4.04 8.66 -1.56
C PHE A 136 -4.88 7.58 -2.24
N ILE A 137 -5.64 8.00 -3.24
CA ILE A 137 -6.32 7.11 -4.19
C ILE A 137 -5.52 7.16 -5.49
N ASP A 138 -5.20 6.00 -6.06
CA ASP A 138 -4.58 5.91 -7.36
C ASP A 138 -5.56 6.27 -8.50
N PRO A 139 -5.12 6.45 -9.75
CA PRO A 139 -6.00 6.80 -10.85
C PRO A 139 -7.11 5.77 -11.15
N TRP A 140 -6.98 4.55 -10.63
CA TRP A 140 -7.93 3.45 -10.83
C TRP A 140 -8.85 3.21 -9.63
N GLY A 141 -8.75 4.03 -8.57
CA GLY A 141 -9.65 3.99 -7.42
C GLY A 141 -9.16 3.12 -6.25
N ASN A 142 -7.93 2.59 -6.29
CA ASN A 142 -7.36 1.86 -5.18
C ASN A 142 -6.90 2.82 -4.09
N GLN A 143 -7.29 2.59 -2.85
CA GLN A 143 -6.80 3.38 -1.72
C GLN A 143 -5.48 2.80 -1.19
N ILE A 144 -4.47 3.63 -1.20
CA ILE A 144 -3.14 3.31 -0.69
C ILE A 144 -2.91 4.07 0.62
N MET A 145 -2.50 3.34 1.64
CA MET A 145 -2.05 3.88 2.91
C MET A 145 -0.53 3.85 2.96
N LEU A 146 0.06 4.95 3.31
CA LEU A 146 1.50 5.08 3.58
C LEU A 146 1.70 5.00 5.09
N TRP A 147 2.69 4.27 5.51
CA TRP A 147 3.02 4.05 6.91
C TRP A 147 4.51 4.25 7.15
N GLN A 148 4.86 4.89 8.24
CA GLN A 148 6.24 5.05 8.69
C GLN A 148 6.25 5.18 10.22
N HIS A 149 7.19 4.50 10.88
CA HIS A 149 7.40 4.70 12.30
C HIS A 149 7.86 6.12 12.59
N LEU A 150 7.34 6.72 13.64
CA LEU A 150 7.88 7.97 14.15
C LEU A 150 9.13 7.64 15.00
N PRO A 151 10.31 8.17 14.65
CA PRO A 151 11.51 8.01 15.46
C PRO A 151 11.25 8.49 16.90
N ASP A 152 11.87 7.82 17.87
CA ASP A 152 11.78 8.15 19.30
C ASP A 152 10.38 7.98 19.94
N THR A 153 9.48 7.23 19.30
CA THR A 153 8.20 6.88 19.90
C THR A 153 8.35 5.57 20.68
N GLU A 154 8.13 5.63 21.99
CA GLU A 154 8.07 4.42 22.81
C GLU A 154 6.71 3.77 22.70
N THR A 155 6.68 2.48 22.45
CA THR A 155 5.46 1.66 22.42
C THR A 155 5.50 0.61 23.52
N ASP A 156 4.33 0.28 24.05
CA ASP A 156 4.18 -0.86 24.96
C ASP A 156 4.39 -2.17 24.19
N ASP A 157 5.22 -3.06 24.70
CA ASP A 157 5.61 -4.31 24.02
C ASP A 157 4.43 -5.30 23.82
N ASP A 158 3.41 -5.24 24.68
CA ASP A 158 2.28 -6.15 24.63
C ASP A 158 1.11 -5.59 23.79
N THR A 159 0.84 -4.29 23.90
CA THR A 159 -0.31 -3.65 23.23
C THR A 159 0.06 -2.94 21.94
N HIS A 160 1.34 -2.64 21.73
CA HIS A 160 1.88 -1.80 20.65
C HIS A 160 1.36 -0.36 20.66
N GLU A 161 0.64 0.05 21.71
CA GLU A 161 0.20 1.43 21.89
C GLU A 161 1.36 2.33 22.31
N VAL A 162 1.29 3.57 21.88
CA VAL A 162 2.27 4.58 22.27
C VAL A 162 2.16 4.89 23.75
N VAL A 163 3.30 4.85 24.44
CA VAL A 163 3.44 5.25 25.85
C VAL A 163 4.23 6.55 25.93
N GLY A 164 3.66 7.56 26.62
CA GLY A 164 4.30 8.83 26.82
C GLY A 164 3.80 9.96 25.92
N GLU A 165 4.55 11.07 25.90
CA GLU A 165 4.21 12.24 25.09
C GLU A 165 4.77 12.08 23.66
N VAL A 166 3.90 12.25 22.67
CA VAL A 166 4.30 12.27 21.27
C VAL A 166 4.49 13.70 20.81
N ASN A 167 5.70 14.04 20.40
CA ASN A 167 6.02 15.35 19.85
C ASN A 167 5.81 15.34 18.33
N LEU A 168 4.61 15.70 17.90
CA LEU A 168 4.30 15.82 16.47
C LEU A 168 4.67 17.20 15.93
N PRO A 169 5.07 17.29 14.65
CA PRO A 169 5.21 18.57 13.96
C PRO A 169 3.90 19.36 13.96
N PRO A 170 3.95 20.71 13.87
CA PRO A 170 2.74 21.51 13.77
C PRO A 170 1.91 21.14 12.55
N GLY A 171 0.62 21.03 12.73
CA GLY A 171 -0.33 20.71 11.64
C GLY A 171 -0.75 19.23 11.54
N TRP A 172 -0.05 18.35 12.24
CA TRP A 172 -0.40 16.93 12.27
C TRP A 172 -1.69 16.67 13.05
N THR A 173 -2.50 15.78 12.55
CA THR A 173 -3.67 15.25 13.26
C THR A 173 -3.29 13.98 14.02
N ILE A 174 -3.96 13.74 15.15
CA ILE A 174 -3.75 12.56 16.01
C ILE A 174 -5.05 11.81 16.19
N GLU A 175 -5.00 10.48 16.13
CA GLU A 175 -6.12 9.58 16.37
C GLU A 175 -5.71 8.42 17.29
#